data_2ff438fc26cd3dd6c1637177510d1255
#
_entry.id   2ff438fc26cd3dd6c1637177510d1255
#
_cell.length_a   1.000
_cell.length_b   1.000
_cell.length_c   1.000
_cell.angle_alpha   90.00
_cell.angle_beta   90.00
_cell.angle_gamma   90.00
#
_symmetry.space_group_name_H-M   'P 1'
#
loop_
_entity.id
_entity.type
_entity.pdbx_description
1 polymer ?
#
loop_
_entity_poly.entity_id
_entity_poly.type
_entity_poly.pdbx_seq_one_letter_code
_entity_poly.pdbx_strand_id
1 'polypeptide(L)'
;MYIVVEGEDPGYDIFVNGRALARYEDALERLALKLGVRPLIEFFSADENSMALLIEEGGGNPELMRKLPPPQWYAADSGLATVQALVKVLQDDPHLLGTEGPQVLSELEEYARVLERTVKAGLRWHLAVSWR
;
A
#
# COMPACT_ATOMS: atom_id res chain seq x y z
N MET A 1 -5.83 -3.84 1.50
CA MET A 1 -4.67 -3.07 1.00
C MET A 1 -3.85 -3.93 0.06
N TYR A 2 -3.60 -3.46 -1.12
CA TYR A 2 -2.82 -4.21 -2.12
C TYR A 2 -2.02 -3.26 -3.02
N ILE A 3 -0.97 -3.81 -3.65
CA ILE A 3 -0.10 -3.06 -4.55
C ILE A 3 -0.67 -3.09 -5.98
N VAL A 4 -0.68 -1.95 -6.64
CA VAL A 4 -0.97 -1.82 -8.07
C VAL A 4 0.27 -1.25 -8.75
N VAL A 5 0.73 -1.91 -9.80
CA VAL A 5 1.91 -1.51 -10.57
C VAL A 5 1.47 -1.00 -11.93
N GLU A 6 2.12 0.06 -12.41
CA GLU A 6 1.85 0.66 -13.70
C GLU A 6 2.08 -0.34 -14.85
N GLY A 7 1.16 -0.38 -15.82
CA GLY A 7 1.23 -1.29 -16.95
C GLY A 7 0.32 -2.51 -16.78
N GLU A 8 0.15 -3.28 -17.87
CA GLU A 8 -0.76 -4.43 -17.87
C GLU A 8 -0.12 -5.69 -17.30
N ASP A 9 1.16 -5.90 -17.55
CA ASP A 9 1.88 -7.10 -17.10
C ASP A 9 3.30 -6.73 -16.69
N PRO A 10 3.57 -6.63 -15.37
CA PRO A 10 4.92 -6.33 -14.91
C PRO A 10 5.91 -7.48 -15.05
N GLY A 11 5.45 -8.70 -15.43
CA GLY A 11 6.30 -9.86 -15.59
C GLY A 11 6.67 -10.57 -14.30
N TYR A 12 6.06 -10.22 -13.19
CA TYR A 12 6.25 -10.85 -11.88
C TYR A 12 4.97 -10.76 -11.06
N ASP A 13 4.88 -11.61 -10.02
CA ASP A 13 3.71 -11.63 -9.14
C ASP A 13 3.72 -10.43 -8.19
N ILE A 14 2.66 -9.61 -8.25
CA ILE A 14 2.49 -8.45 -7.37
C ILE A 14 1.47 -8.71 -6.27
N PHE A 15 0.89 -9.90 -6.20
CA PHE A 15 -0.11 -10.22 -5.18
C PHE A 15 0.55 -10.33 -3.81
N VAL A 16 0.10 -9.53 -2.86
CA VAL A 16 0.53 -9.56 -1.47
C VAL A 16 -0.70 -9.40 -0.58
N ASN A 17 -0.81 -10.28 0.42
CA ASN A 17 -1.85 -10.12 1.43
C ASN A 17 -1.54 -8.90 2.30
N GLY A 18 -2.44 -7.93 2.35
CA GLY A 18 -2.28 -6.71 3.12
C GLY A 18 -3.35 -6.53 4.20
N ARG A 19 -3.97 -7.60 4.69
CA ARG A 19 -5.04 -7.51 5.68
C ARG A 19 -4.56 -6.99 7.03
N ALA A 20 -3.44 -7.47 7.51
CA ALA A 20 -2.86 -6.99 8.78
C ALA A 20 -2.37 -5.55 8.63
N LEU A 21 -1.74 -5.21 7.51
CA LEU A 21 -1.33 -3.83 7.22
C LEU A 21 -2.52 -2.86 7.27
N ALA A 22 -3.65 -3.25 6.68
CA ALA A 22 -4.85 -2.42 6.68
C ALA A 22 -5.39 -2.19 8.10
N ARG A 23 -5.37 -3.22 8.94
CA ARG A 23 -5.82 -3.11 10.34
C ARG A 23 -4.94 -2.19 11.18
N TYR A 24 -3.64 -2.16 10.90
CA TYR A 24 -2.66 -1.38 11.68
C TYR A 24 -2.20 -0.11 10.96
N GLU A 25 -2.95 0.34 9.95
CA GLU A 25 -2.59 1.49 9.13
C GLU A 25 -2.33 2.75 9.99
N ASP A 26 -3.20 3.06 10.95
CA ASP A 26 -3.03 4.22 11.82
C ASP A 26 -1.73 4.15 12.64
N ALA A 27 -1.44 2.97 13.19
CA ALA A 27 -0.23 2.77 13.96
C ALA A 27 1.02 2.88 13.07
N LEU A 28 0.94 2.35 11.85
CA LEU A 28 2.04 2.42 10.88
C LEU A 28 2.29 3.85 10.41
N GLU A 29 1.23 4.65 10.25
CA GLU A 29 1.35 6.07 9.90
C GLU A 29 2.13 6.82 10.99
N ARG A 30 1.75 6.63 12.25
CA ARG A 30 2.44 7.27 13.38
C ARG A 30 3.90 6.85 13.45
N LEU A 31 4.17 5.57 13.22
CA LEU A 31 5.54 5.06 13.21
C LEU A 31 6.36 5.67 12.08
N ALA A 32 5.81 5.75 10.88
CA ALA A 32 6.48 6.37 9.73
C ALA A 32 6.82 7.83 9.99
N LEU A 33 5.91 8.57 10.60
CA LEU A 33 6.15 9.98 10.96
C LEU A 33 7.30 10.11 11.96
N LYS A 34 7.38 9.21 12.94
CA LYS A 34 8.51 9.18 13.88
C LYS A 34 9.83 8.86 13.20
N LEU A 35 9.81 8.00 12.19
CA LEU A 35 11.01 7.62 11.44
C LEU A 35 11.42 8.66 10.40
N GLY A 36 10.58 9.66 10.16
CA GLY A 36 10.84 10.68 9.16
C GLY A 36 10.68 10.21 7.73
N VAL A 37 9.88 9.15 7.53
CA VAL A 37 9.58 8.62 6.19
C VAL A 37 8.12 8.90 5.83
N ARG A 38 7.82 8.83 4.55
CA ARG A 38 6.47 9.07 4.03
C ARG A 38 5.54 7.92 4.45
N PRO A 39 4.40 8.20 5.12
CA PRO A 39 3.45 7.14 5.50
C PRO A 39 2.89 6.38 4.30
N LEU A 40 2.61 5.08 4.47
CA LEU A 40 2.02 4.25 3.42
C LEU A 40 0.71 4.81 2.88
N ILE A 41 -0.11 5.43 3.73
CA ILE A 41 -1.40 6.00 3.33
C ILE A 41 -1.23 7.07 2.24
N GLU A 42 -0.09 7.75 2.18
CA GLU A 42 0.16 8.77 1.15
C GLU A 42 0.41 8.17 -0.24
N PHE A 43 0.63 6.85 -0.34
CA PHE A 43 0.76 6.15 -1.61
C PHE A 43 -0.58 5.61 -2.13
N PHE A 44 -1.68 5.87 -1.42
CA PHE A 44 -3.00 5.47 -1.87
C PHE A 44 -3.44 6.27 -3.07
N SER A 45 -4.05 5.56 -4.01
CA SER A 45 -4.78 6.16 -5.11
C SER A 45 -6.01 5.30 -5.39
N ALA A 46 -7.14 5.92 -5.67
CA ALA A 46 -8.32 5.19 -6.11
C ALA A 46 -8.14 4.78 -7.56
N ASP A 47 -8.35 3.52 -7.87
CA ASP A 47 -8.40 3.03 -9.24
C ASP A 47 -9.86 2.95 -9.71
N GLU A 48 -10.07 2.76 -11.02
CA GLU A 48 -11.42 2.70 -11.60
C GLU A 48 -12.26 1.58 -11.00
N ASN A 49 -11.65 0.44 -10.70
CA ASN A 49 -12.34 -0.71 -10.13
C ASN A 49 -12.79 -0.44 -8.69
N SER A 50 -11.94 0.16 -7.88
CA SER A 50 -12.28 0.55 -6.51
C SER A 50 -13.39 1.58 -6.50
N MET A 51 -13.37 2.51 -7.44
CA MET A 51 -14.39 3.56 -7.58
C MET A 51 -15.72 2.98 -8.03
N ALA A 52 -15.71 2.04 -8.98
CA ALA A 52 -16.93 1.36 -9.44
C ALA A 52 -17.58 0.58 -8.30
N LEU A 53 -16.79 -0.13 -7.49
CA LEU A 53 -17.29 -0.86 -6.32
C LEU A 53 -17.88 0.08 -5.27
N LEU A 54 -17.26 1.22 -5.02
CA LEU A 54 -17.76 2.24 -4.11
C LEU A 54 -19.13 2.77 -4.55
N ILE A 55 -19.31 2.95 -5.84
CA ILE A 55 -20.58 3.43 -6.41
C ILE A 55 -21.67 2.37 -6.30
N GLU A 56 -21.37 1.13 -6.60
CA GLU A 56 -22.33 0.02 -6.48
C GLU A 56 -22.76 -0.19 -5.03
N GLU A 57 -21.84 -0.12 -4.07
CA GLU A 57 -22.12 -0.34 -2.66
C GLU A 57 -22.67 0.89 -1.95
N GLY A 58 -22.30 2.09 -2.42
CA GLY A 58 -22.65 3.35 -1.77
C GLY A 58 -23.88 4.05 -2.31
N GLY A 59 -24.70 3.39 -3.18
CA GLY A 59 -25.89 3.99 -3.73
C GLY A 59 -25.67 4.89 -4.94
N GLY A 60 -24.52 4.78 -5.57
CA GLY A 60 -24.29 5.26 -6.92
C GLY A 60 -24.49 6.75 -7.20
N ASN A 61 -23.66 7.61 -6.65
CA ASN A 61 -23.67 9.01 -7.05
C ASN A 61 -22.60 9.25 -8.13
N PRO A 62 -22.98 9.34 -9.43
CA PRO A 62 -22.01 9.56 -10.51
C PRO A 62 -21.23 10.86 -10.40
N GLU A 63 -21.73 11.85 -9.65
CA GLU A 63 -21.01 13.10 -9.44
C GLU A 63 -19.78 12.92 -8.58
N LEU A 64 -19.80 11.95 -7.66
CA LEU A 64 -18.62 11.61 -6.85
C LEU A 64 -17.48 11.10 -7.72
N MET A 65 -17.79 10.32 -8.78
CA MET A 65 -16.77 9.86 -9.73
C MET A 65 -16.08 10.99 -10.46
N ARG A 66 -16.83 12.04 -10.81
CA ARG A 66 -16.29 13.19 -11.52
C ARG A 66 -15.40 14.06 -10.63
N LYS A 67 -15.64 14.03 -9.32
CA LYS A 67 -14.87 14.82 -8.33
C LYS A 67 -13.62 14.09 -7.83
N LEU A 68 -13.53 12.77 -8.06
CA LEU A 68 -12.37 11.99 -7.63
C LEU A 68 -11.21 12.26 -8.58
N PRO A 69 -9.98 12.47 -8.05
CA PRO A 69 -8.84 12.70 -8.91
C PRO A 69 -8.52 11.44 -9.71
N PRO A 70 -7.90 11.58 -10.90
CA PRO A 70 -7.45 10.41 -11.66
C PRO A 70 -6.43 9.61 -10.85
N PRO A 71 -6.25 8.30 -11.15
CA PRO A 71 -5.25 7.49 -10.47
C PRO A 71 -3.88 8.16 -10.49
N GLN A 72 -3.23 8.21 -9.33
CA GLN A 72 -1.89 8.76 -9.20
C GLN A 72 -0.87 7.64 -9.11
N TRP A 73 0.28 7.87 -9.69
CA TRP A 73 1.39 6.92 -9.69
C TRP A 73 2.58 7.51 -8.95
N TYR A 74 3.23 6.68 -8.16
CA TYR A 74 4.35 7.09 -7.30
C TYR A 74 5.61 6.34 -7.67
N ALA A 75 6.76 6.94 -7.36
CA ALA A 75 8.03 6.28 -7.56
C ALA A 75 8.15 5.06 -6.62
N ALA A 76 8.54 3.92 -7.17
CA ALA A 76 8.65 2.69 -6.39
C ALA A 76 9.75 2.77 -5.33
N ASP A 77 10.83 3.50 -5.59
CA ASP A 77 11.93 3.69 -4.63
C ASP A 77 11.46 4.45 -3.38
N SER A 78 10.54 5.41 -3.53
CA SER A 78 9.96 6.12 -2.39
C SER A 78 9.14 5.19 -1.50
N GLY A 79 8.32 4.33 -2.11
CA GLY A 79 7.55 3.33 -1.38
C GLY A 79 8.44 2.30 -0.72
N LEU A 80 9.47 1.84 -1.42
CA LEU A 80 10.43 0.88 -0.89
C LEU A 80 11.15 1.44 0.34
N ALA A 81 11.56 2.71 0.31
CA ALA A 81 12.22 3.35 1.45
C ALA A 81 11.32 3.34 2.70
N THR A 82 10.05 3.66 2.54
CA THR A 82 9.07 3.61 3.64
C THR A 82 8.92 2.19 4.19
N VAL A 83 8.71 1.22 3.30
CA VAL A 83 8.51 -0.18 3.71
C VAL A 83 9.74 -0.73 4.40
N GLN A 84 10.94 -0.47 3.87
CA GLN A 84 12.19 -0.93 4.49
C GLN A 84 12.43 -0.32 5.86
N ALA A 85 12.10 0.95 6.06
CA ALA A 85 12.22 1.60 7.38
C ALA A 85 11.29 0.94 8.40
N LEU A 86 10.04 0.64 8.00
CA LEU A 86 9.08 -0.04 8.87
C LEU A 86 9.52 -1.48 9.17
N VAL A 87 10.01 -2.20 8.17
CA VAL A 87 10.54 -3.57 8.33
C VAL A 87 11.65 -3.58 9.37
N LYS A 88 12.60 -2.67 9.26
CA LYS A 88 13.75 -2.62 10.18
C LYS A 88 13.31 -2.44 11.62
N VAL A 89 12.39 -1.51 11.88
CA VAL A 89 11.88 -1.25 13.23
C VAL A 89 11.15 -2.47 13.79
N LEU A 90 10.33 -3.13 12.98
CA LEU A 90 9.59 -4.32 13.42
C LEU A 90 10.46 -5.55 13.56
N GLN A 91 11.56 -5.64 12.82
CA GLN A 91 12.56 -6.70 13.03
C GLN A 91 13.26 -6.54 14.38
N ASP A 92 13.56 -5.31 14.79
CA ASP A 92 14.16 -5.02 16.08
C ASP A 92 13.17 -5.24 17.23
N ASP A 93 11.87 -4.96 17.01
CA ASP A 93 10.82 -5.16 18.02
C ASP A 93 9.55 -5.70 17.36
N PRO A 94 9.46 -7.04 17.14
CA PRO A 94 8.31 -7.64 16.48
C PRO A 94 6.97 -7.45 17.19
N HIS A 95 7.00 -7.16 18.49
CA HIS A 95 5.79 -6.97 19.28
C HIS A 95 5.42 -5.49 19.49
N LEU A 96 6.09 -4.57 18.79
CA LEU A 96 5.80 -3.15 18.89
C LEU A 96 4.32 -2.84 18.59
N LEU A 97 3.71 -3.59 17.68
CA LEU A 97 2.31 -3.46 17.30
C LEU A 97 1.40 -4.51 17.98
N GLY A 98 1.89 -5.21 19.01
CA GLY A 98 1.13 -6.21 19.72
C GLY A 98 1.28 -7.62 19.14
N THR A 99 0.29 -8.47 19.36
CA THR A 99 0.36 -9.90 18.99
C THR A 99 0.37 -10.15 17.49
N GLU A 100 -0.18 -9.23 16.68
CA GLU A 100 -0.19 -9.33 15.22
C GLU A 100 1.04 -8.67 14.57
N GLY A 101 1.95 -8.11 15.37
CA GLY A 101 3.17 -7.50 14.85
C GLY A 101 3.97 -8.38 13.90
N PRO A 102 4.22 -9.66 14.23
CA PRO A 102 4.91 -10.55 13.30
C PRO A 102 4.20 -10.75 11.96
N GLN A 103 2.87 -10.77 11.95
CA GLN A 103 2.10 -10.85 10.71
C GLN A 103 2.24 -9.58 9.88
N VAL A 104 2.18 -8.41 10.51
CA VAL A 104 2.41 -7.12 9.84
C VAL A 104 3.81 -7.09 9.23
N LEU A 105 4.81 -7.52 9.98
CA LEU A 105 6.20 -7.60 9.49
C LEU A 105 6.30 -8.49 8.27
N SER A 106 5.69 -9.68 8.29
CA SER A 106 5.70 -10.61 7.17
C SER A 106 5.09 -9.98 5.91
N GLU A 107 3.98 -9.28 6.05
CA GLU A 107 3.34 -8.59 4.92
C GLU A 107 4.21 -7.45 4.38
N LEU A 108 4.85 -6.68 5.26
CA LEU A 108 5.76 -5.62 4.85
C LEU A 108 6.98 -6.17 4.10
N GLU A 109 7.51 -7.30 4.54
CA GLU A 109 8.65 -7.94 3.85
C GLU A 109 8.27 -8.37 2.44
N GLU A 110 7.06 -8.88 2.24
CA GLU A 110 6.56 -9.22 0.92
C GLU A 110 6.36 -7.98 0.05
N TYR A 111 5.85 -6.89 0.63
CA TYR A 111 5.73 -5.60 -0.07
C TYR A 111 7.10 -5.09 -0.51
N ALA A 112 8.10 -5.21 0.34
CA ALA A 112 9.46 -4.81 0.00
C ALA A 112 9.99 -5.59 -1.21
N ARG A 113 9.75 -6.89 -1.28
CA ARG A 113 10.18 -7.72 -2.42
C ARG A 113 9.53 -7.29 -3.72
N VAL A 114 8.22 -7.02 -3.70
CA VAL A 114 7.50 -6.55 -4.89
C VAL A 114 8.02 -5.18 -5.33
N LEU A 115 8.20 -4.27 -4.37
CA LEU A 115 8.69 -2.92 -4.68
C LEU A 115 10.12 -2.92 -5.19
N GLU A 116 10.99 -3.81 -4.69
CA GLU A 116 12.34 -3.97 -5.22
C GLU A 116 12.33 -4.35 -6.70
N ARG A 117 11.45 -5.28 -7.09
CA ARG A 117 11.28 -5.68 -8.48
C ARG A 117 10.71 -4.55 -9.32
N THR A 118 9.78 -3.78 -8.75
CA THR A 118 9.17 -2.63 -9.42
C THR A 118 10.20 -1.55 -9.70
N VAL A 119 11.09 -1.28 -8.75
CA VAL A 119 12.21 -0.35 -8.93
C VAL A 119 13.11 -0.81 -10.08
N LYS A 120 13.49 -2.08 -10.09
CA LYS A 120 14.34 -2.66 -11.13
C LYS A 120 13.70 -2.60 -12.51
N ALA A 121 12.38 -2.74 -12.58
CA ALA A 121 11.63 -2.68 -13.83
C ALA A 121 11.40 -1.24 -14.30
N GLY A 122 11.70 -0.24 -13.48
CA GLY A 122 11.48 1.17 -13.80
C GLY A 122 10.02 1.55 -13.84
N LEU A 123 9.16 0.84 -13.13
CA LEU A 123 7.72 1.07 -13.10
C LEU A 123 7.31 1.86 -11.87
N ARG A 124 6.16 2.54 -11.96
CA ARG A 124 5.55 3.27 -10.84
C ARG A 124 4.47 2.39 -10.20
N TRP A 125 3.99 2.81 -9.05
CA TRP A 125 3.03 2.04 -8.27
C TRP A 125 2.09 2.94 -7.47
N HIS A 126 1.04 2.34 -6.93
CA HIS A 126 0.24 2.94 -5.87
C HIS A 126 -0.37 1.84 -5.01
N LEU A 127 -0.90 2.22 -3.85
CA LEU A 127 -1.68 1.32 -3.00
C LEU A 127 -3.16 1.51 -3.29
N ALA A 128 -3.90 0.41 -3.22
CA ALA A 128 -5.35 0.42 -3.32
C ALA A 128 -5.97 -0.33 -2.14
N VAL A 129 -7.22 -0.02 -1.82
CA VAL A 129 -7.96 -0.67 -0.74
C VAL A 129 -8.88 -1.73 -1.32
N SER A 130 -8.86 -2.92 -0.73
CA SER A 130 -9.82 -3.97 -1.04
C SER A 130 -11.06 -3.78 -0.16
N TRP A 131 -12.22 -3.66 -0.79
CA TRP A 131 -13.50 -3.49 -0.11
C TRP A 131 -14.18 -4.82 0.21
N ARG A 132 -13.53 -5.93 -0.07
CA ARG A 132 -14.05 -7.27 0.17
C ARG A 132 -13.33 -7.98 1.30
#